data_4334855f8f7e7c3a0015fb945e8e7bc9
#
_entry.id   4334855f8f7e7c3a0015fb945e8e7bc9
#
_cell.length_a   1.000
_cell.length_b   1.000
_cell.length_c   1.000
_cell.angle_alpha   90.00
_cell.angle_beta   90.00
_cell.angle_gamma   90.00
#
_symmetry.space_group_name_H-M   'P 1'
#
loop_
_entity.id
_entity.type
_entity.pdbx_description
1 polymer ?
#
loop_
_entity_poly.entity_id
_entity_poly.type
_entity_poly.pdbx_seq_one_letter_code
_entity_poly.pdbx_strand_id
1 'polypeptide(L)'
;MKLSVIIPVYNEFESIQVILKRVQETNLVHEIIVVDDGSKDGTRDVLAALDGKNGVRVILHERNKGKGAAVRTGMAAAVGDVLLIQDADLEYDPRDYQQLLEPINEGLAEVVYGSRFLGRAHRVTMFWHMVANRMLTFFTNILYNTILTDMETGYKVFRREILNGMTLHANSFDFEPEFTAKILKRHFRIFEVPITFNPRDYNQGKKIKLHDAFEAVWTLIKYRFVE
;
A
#
# COMPACT_ATOMS: atom_id res chain seq x y z
N MET A 1 5.79 -19.45 5.61
CA MET A 1 5.15 -18.47 4.71
C MET A 1 6.21 -17.49 4.23
N LYS A 2 6.31 -17.25 2.92
CA LYS A 2 7.29 -16.31 2.33
C LYS A 2 6.60 -14.95 2.12
N LEU A 3 7.20 -13.89 2.67
CA LEU A 3 6.71 -12.52 2.52
C LEU A 3 7.45 -11.81 1.39
N SER A 4 6.72 -11.28 0.41
CA SER A 4 7.23 -10.32 -0.58
C SER A 4 6.77 -8.91 -0.18
N VAL A 5 7.72 -8.00 0.00
CA VAL A 5 7.44 -6.58 0.24
C VAL A 5 7.58 -5.81 -1.06
N ILE A 6 6.51 -5.11 -1.45
CA ILE A 6 6.44 -4.30 -2.68
C ILE A 6 6.57 -2.83 -2.29
N ILE A 7 7.58 -2.15 -2.81
CA ILE A 7 7.86 -0.74 -2.51
C ILE A 7 7.74 0.08 -3.79
N PRO A 8 6.60 0.74 -4.05
CA PRO A 8 6.49 1.70 -5.13
C PRO A 8 7.26 2.98 -4.76
N VAL A 9 8.09 3.48 -5.69
CA VAL A 9 8.98 4.61 -5.44
C VAL A 9 8.88 5.64 -6.56
N TYR A 10 8.76 6.92 -6.19
CA TYR A 10 8.85 8.04 -7.13
C TYR A 10 9.39 9.28 -6.44
N ASN A 11 10.65 9.66 -6.77
CA ASN A 11 11.36 10.80 -6.18
C ASN A 11 11.41 10.70 -4.64
N GLU A 12 12.10 9.67 -4.14
CA GLU A 12 12.26 9.38 -2.71
C GLU A 12 13.75 9.16 -2.35
N PHE A 13 14.63 10.01 -2.90
CA PHE A 13 16.08 9.89 -2.72
C PHE A 13 16.52 9.85 -1.25
N GLU A 14 15.92 10.70 -0.40
CA GLU A 14 16.30 10.79 1.01
C GLU A 14 15.77 9.62 1.86
N SER A 15 14.61 9.05 1.49
CA SER A 15 13.92 8.06 2.31
C SER A 15 14.19 6.62 1.90
N ILE A 16 14.49 6.34 0.63
CA ILE A 16 14.55 4.98 0.09
C ILE A 16 15.56 4.07 0.79
N GLN A 17 16.75 4.55 1.10
CA GLN A 17 17.74 3.74 1.80
C GLN A 17 17.32 3.43 3.25
N VAL A 18 16.68 4.41 3.90
CA VAL A 18 16.23 4.28 5.27
C VAL A 18 15.11 3.25 5.36
N ILE A 19 14.12 3.32 4.46
CA ILE A 19 13.02 2.35 4.48
C ILE A 19 13.49 0.94 4.15
N LEU A 20 14.37 0.76 3.16
CA LEU A 20 14.94 -0.54 2.82
C LEU A 20 15.67 -1.17 4.02
N LYS A 21 16.49 -0.38 4.71
CA LYS A 21 17.16 -0.84 5.92
C LYS A 21 16.17 -1.27 7.01
N ARG A 22 15.14 -0.45 7.29
CA ARG A 22 14.11 -0.79 8.29
C ARG A 22 13.34 -2.06 7.92
N VAL A 23 13.02 -2.26 6.63
CA VAL A 23 12.35 -3.47 6.14
C VAL A 23 13.23 -4.69 6.34
N GLN A 24 14.51 -4.61 6.01
CA GLN A 24 15.49 -5.70 6.23
C GLN A 24 15.67 -6.03 7.72
N GLU A 25 15.71 -5.02 8.59
CA GLU A 25 15.86 -5.18 10.05
C GLU A 25 14.69 -5.94 10.70
N THR A 26 13.53 -6.05 10.04
CA THR A 26 12.41 -6.88 10.55
C THR A 26 12.73 -8.37 10.56
N ASN A 27 13.66 -8.84 9.72
CA ASN A 27 13.99 -10.26 9.51
C ASN A 27 12.79 -11.15 9.13
N LEU A 28 11.69 -10.57 8.66
CA LEU A 28 10.47 -11.27 8.26
C LEU A 28 10.35 -11.46 6.74
N VAL A 29 11.18 -10.74 5.98
CA VAL A 29 11.00 -10.57 4.53
C VAL A 29 11.81 -11.61 3.75
N HIS A 30 11.16 -12.27 2.78
CA HIS A 30 11.80 -13.20 1.86
C HIS A 30 12.43 -12.46 0.66
N GLU A 31 11.74 -11.46 0.12
CA GLU A 31 12.21 -10.60 -0.97
C GLU A 31 11.62 -9.19 -0.85
N ILE A 32 12.36 -8.22 -1.36
CA ILE A 32 11.94 -6.82 -1.46
C ILE A 32 11.93 -6.45 -2.94
N ILE A 33 10.76 -6.07 -3.46
CA ILE A 33 10.58 -5.64 -4.84
C ILE A 33 10.36 -4.14 -4.85
N VAL A 34 11.36 -3.41 -5.30
CA VAL A 34 11.30 -1.95 -5.44
C VAL A 34 10.94 -1.62 -6.87
N VAL A 35 9.85 -0.88 -7.07
CA VAL A 35 9.44 -0.44 -8.39
C VAL A 35 9.61 1.07 -8.49
N ASP A 36 10.64 1.51 -9.20
CA ASP A 36 10.87 2.93 -9.48
C ASP A 36 9.96 3.41 -10.61
N ASP A 37 9.09 4.33 -10.32
CA ASP A 37 8.10 4.85 -11.26
C ASP A 37 8.61 6.10 -12.01
N GLY A 38 9.83 6.03 -12.54
CA GLY A 38 10.39 7.09 -13.38
C GLY A 38 10.97 8.27 -12.60
N SER A 39 11.61 8.02 -11.46
CA SER A 39 12.27 9.06 -10.63
C SER A 39 13.33 9.85 -11.37
N LYS A 40 13.52 11.13 -10.96
CA LYS A 40 14.44 12.10 -11.58
C LYS A 40 15.33 12.84 -10.59
N ASP A 41 15.27 12.47 -9.31
CA ASP A 41 15.95 13.14 -8.18
C ASP A 41 17.23 12.42 -7.71
N GLY A 42 17.71 11.41 -8.45
CA GLY A 42 18.82 10.55 -8.03
C GLY A 42 18.41 9.23 -7.35
N THR A 43 17.13 9.02 -7.08
CA THR A 43 16.61 7.75 -6.52
C THR A 43 17.06 6.55 -7.34
N ARG A 44 17.06 6.63 -8.67
CA ARG A 44 17.45 5.55 -9.58
C ARG A 44 18.89 5.10 -9.40
N ASP A 45 19.80 6.04 -9.22
CA ASP A 45 21.23 5.72 -9.05
C ASP A 45 21.45 4.95 -7.75
N VAL A 46 20.75 5.36 -6.69
CA VAL A 46 20.76 4.65 -5.40
C VAL A 46 20.22 3.23 -5.56
N LEU A 47 19.08 3.07 -6.25
CA LEU A 47 18.44 1.77 -6.46
C LEU A 47 19.29 0.84 -7.32
N ALA A 48 19.92 1.35 -8.38
CA ALA A 48 20.83 0.57 -9.23
C ALA A 48 21.99 -0.02 -8.44
N ALA A 49 22.49 0.70 -7.43
CA ALA A 49 23.55 0.21 -6.56
C ALA A 49 23.09 -0.87 -5.54
N LEU A 50 21.79 -0.99 -5.31
CA LEU A 50 21.18 -1.92 -4.35
C LEU A 50 20.56 -3.16 -5.01
N ASP A 51 20.34 -3.14 -6.31
CA ASP A 51 19.74 -4.25 -7.05
C ASP A 51 20.55 -5.54 -6.93
N GLY A 52 19.88 -6.64 -6.68
CA GLY A 52 20.48 -7.96 -6.45
C GLY A 52 21.15 -8.15 -5.09
N LYS A 53 21.15 -7.14 -4.21
CA LYS A 53 21.78 -7.21 -2.87
C LYS A 53 20.74 -7.41 -1.77
N ASN A 54 21.05 -8.25 -0.79
CA ASN A 54 20.23 -8.44 0.42
C ASN A 54 18.74 -8.71 0.15
N GLY A 55 18.42 -9.46 -0.90
CA GLY A 55 17.05 -9.80 -1.28
C GLY A 55 16.28 -8.66 -1.95
N VAL A 56 16.93 -7.57 -2.32
CA VAL A 56 16.33 -6.45 -3.06
C VAL A 56 16.37 -6.73 -4.56
N ARG A 57 15.24 -6.58 -5.21
CA ARG A 57 15.08 -6.62 -6.66
C ARG A 57 14.46 -5.30 -7.14
N VAL A 58 15.11 -4.64 -8.08
CA VAL A 58 14.67 -3.34 -8.60
C VAL A 58 14.04 -3.51 -10.00
N ILE A 59 12.90 -2.86 -10.20
CA ILE A 59 12.23 -2.75 -11.49
C ILE A 59 12.08 -1.27 -11.82
N LEU A 60 12.52 -0.87 -13.00
CA LEU A 60 12.50 0.53 -13.43
C LEU A 60 11.43 0.74 -14.50
N HIS A 61 10.48 1.64 -14.25
CA HIS A 61 9.62 2.16 -15.31
C HIS A 61 10.37 3.22 -16.12
N GLU A 62 10.16 3.26 -17.42
CA GLU A 62 10.77 4.29 -18.29
C GLU A 62 10.28 5.70 -17.96
N ARG A 63 9.03 5.83 -17.53
CA ARG A 63 8.36 7.07 -17.13
C ARG A 63 7.39 6.83 -15.99
N ASN A 64 6.98 7.90 -15.31
CA ASN A 64 5.94 7.83 -14.31
C ASN A 64 4.62 7.31 -14.92
N LYS A 65 4.09 6.25 -14.33
CA LYS A 65 2.82 5.59 -14.68
C LYS A 65 1.81 5.64 -13.54
N GLY A 66 2.23 6.13 -12.37
CA GLY A 66 1.45 6.24 -11.14
C GLY A 66 1.67 5.10 -10.14
N LYS A 67 1.35 5.38 -8.87
CA LYS A 67 1.54 4.44 -7.73
C LYS A 67 0.89 3.08 -7.99
N GLY A 68 -0.36 3.06 -8.45
CA GLY A 68 -1.09 1.83 -8.73
C GLY A 68 -0.41 0.97 -9.79
N ALA A 69 0.14 1.59 -10.86
CA ALA A 69 0.90 0.88 -11.88
C ALA A 69 2.19 0.27 -11.31
N ALA A 70 2.90 0.99 -10.45
CA ALA A 70 4.10 0.48 -9.78
C ALA A 70 3.78 -0.70 -8.85
N VAL A 71 2.71 -0.58 -8.06
CA VAL A 71 2.23 -1.68 -7.19
C VAL A 71 1.88 -2.92 -8.01
N ARG A 72 1.11 -2.78 -9.10
CA ARG A 72 0.76 -3.90 -9.99
C ARG A 72 1.99 -4.56 -10.61
N THR A 73 3.00 -3.77 -11.00
CA THR A 73 4.28 -4.30 -11.51
C THR A 73 4.98 -5.13 -10.43
N GLY A 74 5.02 -4.63 -9.20
CA GLY A 74 5.58 -5.36 -8.06
C GLY A 74 4.83 -6.64 -7.74
N MET A 75 3.49 -6.60 -7.73
CA MET A 75 2.64 -7.80 -7.54
C MET A 75 2.90 -8.88 -8.58
N ALA A 76 3.04 -8.51 -9.85
CA ALA A 76 3.32 -9.45 -10.93
C ALA A 76 4.71 -10.09 -10.82
N ALA A 77 5.67 -9.40 -10.21
CA ALA A 77 7.03 -9.90 -10.01
C ALA A 77 7.22 -10.71 -8.73
N ALA A 78 6.29 -10.61 -7.78
CA ALA A 78 6.37 -11.24 -6.46
C ALA A 78 6.22 -12.77 -6.54
N VAL A 79 7.06 -13.49 -5.76
CA VAL A 79 7.04 -14.95 -5.68
C VAL A 79 6.63 -15.47 -4.29
N GLY A 80 6.49 -14.60 -3.30
CA GLY A 80 6.07 -14.96 -1.96
C GLY A 80 4.61 -15.40 -1.86
N ASP A 81 4.28 -16.06 -0.76
CA ASP A 81 2.91 -16.54 -0.47
C ASP A 81 2.01 -15.38 0.00
N VAL A 82 2.63 -14.38 0.63
CA VAL A 82 1.99 -13.17 1.13
C VAL A 82 2.71 -11.95 0.58
N LEU A 83 1.92 -10.96 0.19
CA LEU A 83 2.39 -9.67 -0.32
C LEU A 83 2.06 -8.57 0.69
N LEU A 84 2.99 -7.64 0.86
CA LEU A 84 2.83 -6.44 1.68
C LEU A 84 3.23 -5.23 0.83
N ILE A 85 2.37 -4.20 0.81
CA ILE A 85 2.67 -2.93 0.17
C ILE A 85 3.25 -1.99 1.22
N GLN A 86 4.47 -1.48 0.97
CA GLN A 86 5.19 -0.53 1.82
C GLN A 86 5.45 0.75 1.04
N ASP A 87 4.91 1.87 1.50
CA ASP A 87 5.26 3.18 0.92
C ASP A 87 6.71 3.57 1.28
N ALA A 88 7.40 4.22 0.34
CA ALA A 88 8.81 4.58 0.50
C ALA A 88 9.05 5.82 1.37
N ASP A 89 7.99 6.51 1.78
CA ASP A 89 8.00 7.86 2.35
C ASP A 89 8.21 7.94 3.87
N LEU A 90 8.45 6.83 4.55
CA LEU A 90 8.63 6.70 5.99
C LEU A 90 7.38 7.05 6.84
N GLU A 91 6.21 7.26 6.22
CA GLU A 91 4.98 7.51 6.98
C GLU A 91 4.53 6.26 7.76
N TYR A 92 4.79 5.06 7.21
CA TYR A 92 4.50 3.76 7.83
C TYR A 92 5.77 3.10 8.37
N ASP A 93 5.64 2.38 9.48
CA ASP A 93 6.77 1.76 10.17
C ASP A 93 6.80 0.23 9.96
N PRO A 94 7.89 -0.32 9.40
CA PRO A 94 8.05 -1.78 9.22
C PRO A 94 8.00 -2.59 10.52
N ARG A 95 8.17 -1.97 11.70
CA ARG A 95 7.99 -2.65 12.99
C ARG A 95 6.56 -3.16 13.19
N ASP A 96 5.59 -2.66 12.43
CA ASP A 96 4.21 -3.11 12.46
C ASP A 96 3.97 -4.39 11.63
N TYR A 97 4.98 -4.91 10.88
CA TYR A 97 4.82 -6.10 10.04
C TYR A 97 4.35 -7.33 10.81
N GLN A 98 4.87 -7.56 12.01
CA GLN A 98 4.51 -8.73 12.81
C GLN A 98 3.00 -8.77 13.07
N GLN A 99 2.42 -7.67 13.54
CA GLN A 99 0.98 -7.59 13.81
C GLN A 99 0.12 -7.61 12.55
N LEU A 100 0.64 -7.08 11.42
CA LEU A 100 -0.05 -7.14 10.13
C LEU A 100 -0.11 -8.58 9.58
N LEU A 101 0.89 -9.40 9.86
CA LEU A 101 0.98 -10.79 9.39
C LEU A 101 0.22 -11.77 10.30
N GLU A 102 0.00 -11.42 11.57
CA GLU A 102 -0.59 -12.32 12.57
C GLU A 102 -1.95 -12.89 12.13
N PRO A 103 -2.96 -12.09 11.68
CA PRO A 103 -4.25 -12.66 11.28
C PRO A 103 -4.17 -13.59 10.06
N ILE A 104 -3.19 -13.38 9.17
CA ILE A 104 -2.93 -14.27 8.04
C ILE A 104 -2.27 -15.57 8.49
N ASN A 105 -1.30 -15.49 9.40
CA ASN A 105 -0.61 -16.65 9.97
C ASN A 105 -1.58 -17.58 10.73
N GLU A 106 -2.51 -16.98 11.46
CA GLU A 106 -3.55 -17.70 12.19
C GLU A 106 -4.69 -18.22 11.31
N GLY A 107 -4.71 -17.87 10.02
CA GLY A 107 -5.76 -18.27 9.08
C GLY A 107 -7.10 -17.56 9.29
N LEU A 108 -7.10 -16.46 10.03
CA LEU A 108 -8.29 -15.65 10.31
C LEU A 108 -8.68 -14.76 9.12
N ALA A 109 -7.68 -14.32 8.32
CA ALA A 109 -7.86 -13.41 7.21
C ALA A 109 -7.09 -13.81 5.96
N GLU A 110 -7.60 -13.46 4.79
CA GLU A 110 -6.88 -13.45 3.54
C GLU A 110 -6.25 -12.07 3.27
N VAL A 111 -6.81 -11.00 3.86
CA VAL A 111 -6.38 -9.61 3.67
C VAL A 111 -6.33 -8.90 5.02
N VAL A 112 -5.27 -8.12 5.25
CA VAL A 112 -5.14 -7.28 6.46
C VAL A 112 -4.82 -5.86 6.07
N TYR A 113 -5.56 -4.92 6.61
CA TYR A 113 -5.34 -3.48 6.47
C TYR A 113 -4.75 -2.91 7.76
N GLY A 114 -3.68 -2.12 7.61
CA GLY A 114 -3.14 -1.36 8.71
C GLY A 114 -3.92 -0.05 8.90
N SER A 115 -4.79 0.04 9.88
CA SER A 115 -5.60 1.23 10.11
C SER A 115 -4.88 2.28 10.95
N ARG A 116 -4.89 3.51 10.46
CA ARG A 116 -4.40 4.70 11.16
C ARG A 116 -5.36 5.20 12.26
N PHE A 117 -6.58 4.65 12.31
CA PHE A 117 -7.67 5.12 13.16
C PHE A 117 -8.07 4.15 14.28
N LEU A 118 -7.45 2.98 14.38
CA LEU A 118 -7.73 1.96 15.41
C LEU A 118 -6.97 2.14 16.73
N GLY A 119 -6.66 3.38 17.12
CA GLY A 119 -6.31 3.66 18.53
C GLY A 119 -4.85 3.50 18.93
N ARG A 120 -3.88 3.57 18.01
CA ARG A 120 -2.47 3.77 18.38
C ARG A 120 -2.13 5.25 18.54
N ALA A 121 -1.02 5.52 19.25
CA ALA A 121 -0.42 6.85 19.28
C ALA A 121 -0.10 7.29 17.84
N HIS A 122 -0.57 8.46 17.44
CA HIS A 122 -0.35 9.03 16.13
C HIS A 122 0.00 10.50 16.22
N ARG A 123 0.75 10.99 15.27
CA ARG A 123 1.04 12.42 15.16
C ARG A 123 -0.23 13.17 14.80
N VAL A 124 -0.56 14.22 15.56
CA VAL A 124 -1.69 15.10 15.23
C VAL A 124 -1.41 15.84 13.93
N THR A 125 -2.33 15.74 12.97
CA THR A 125 -2.14 16.25 11.60
C THR A 125 -3.37 16.94 11.03
N MET A 126 -3.39 17.06 9.72
CA MET A 126 -4.35 17.86 8.96
C MET A 126 -5.78 17.34 9.07
N PHE A 127 -6.63 18.09 9.74
CA PHE A 127 -8.03 17.76 9.99
C PHE A 127 -8.81 17.39 8.71
N TRP A 128 -8.68 18.20 7.66
CA TRP A 128 -9.44 17.99 6.42
C TRP A 128 -9.06 16.71 5.67
N HIS A 129 -7.80 16.26 5.74
CA HIS A 129 -7.39 14.99 5.17
C HIS A 129 -7.99 13.80 5.93
N MET A 130 -8.07 13.93 7.26
CA MET A 130 -8.75 12.92 8.07
C MET A 130 -10.24 12.85 7.73
N VAL A 131 -10.90 14.01 7.60
CA VAL A 131 -12.32 14.09 7.24
C VAL A 131 -12.56 13.45 5.88
N ALA A 132 -11.77 13.81 4.85
CA ALA A 132 -11.89 13.24 3.51
C ALA A 132 -11.73 11.71 3.53
N ASN A 133 -10.71 11.20 4.22
CA ASN A 133 -10.47 9.77 4.34
C ASN A 133 -11.63 9.04 5.03
N ARG A 134 -12.13 9.59 6.16
CA ARG A 134 -13.28 9.02 6.85
C ARG A 134 -14.55 9.04 6.02
N MET A 135 -14.76 10.08 5.22
CA MET A 135 -15.90 10.14 4.30
C MET A 135 -15.81 9.08 3.20
N LEU A 136 -14.64 8.88 2.59
CA LEU A 136 -14.41 7.83 1.60
C LEU A 136 -14.63 6.44 2.21
N THR A 137 -14.09 6.21 3.40
CA THR A 137 -14.29 4.95 4.12
C THR A 137 -15.77 4.72 4.47
N PHE A 138 -16.46 5.75 4.96
CA PHE A 138 -17.90 5.68 5.25
C PHE A 138 -18.72 5.37 3.99
N PHE A 139 -18.41 6.01 2.88
CA PHE A 139 -19.05 5.73 1.60
C PHE A 139 -18.81 4.28 1.14
N THR A 140 -17.57 3.78 1.30
CA THR A 140 -17.22 2.38 1.03
C THR A 140 -18.07 1.43 1.88
N ASN A 141 -18.20 1.72 3.17
CA ASN A 141 -18.95 0.91 4.10
C ASN A 141 -20.42 0.80 3.72
N ILE A 142 -21.04 1.90 3.29
CA ILE A 142 -22.43 1.88 2.79
C ILE A 142 -22.53 1.08 1.51
N LEU A 143 -21.64 1.33 0.54
CA LEU A 143 -21.74 0.76 -0.80
C LEU A 143 -21.51 -0.75 -0.82
N TYR A 144 -20.64 -1.24 0.06
CA TYR A 144 -20.23 -2.65 0.13
C TYR A 144 -20.76 -3.40 1.36
N ASN A 145 -21.53 -2.74 2.24
CA ASN A 145 -22.05 -3.30 3.48
C ASN A 145 -20.93 -3.90 4.35
N THR A 146 -19.97 -3.08 4.73
CA THR A 146 -18.80 -3.45 5.53
C THR A 146 -18.54 -2.44 6.65
N ILE A 147 -17.57 -2.67 7.52
CA ILE A 147 -17.23 -1.81 8.67
C ILE A 147 -15.74 -1.45 8.72
N LEU A 148 -15.14 -1.13 7.58
CA LEU A 148 -13.76 -0.65 7.55
C LEU A 148 -13.61 0.67 8.32
N THR A 149 -12.43 0.86 8.92
CA THR A 149 -12.06 2.12 9.59
C THR A 149 -11.12 2.98 8.76
N ASP A 150 -10.36 2.37 7.80
CA ASP A 150 -9.37 3.06 6.97
C ASP A 150 -9.17 2.40 5.60
N MET A 151 -10.06 2.70 4.65
CA MET A 151 -9.99 2.13 3.29
C MET A 151 -8.75 2.62 2.52
N GLU A 152 -8.36 3.87 2.70
CA GLU A 152 -7.27 4.55 1.99
C GLU A 152 -5.87 4.25 2.54
N THR A 153 -5.74 3.34 3.50
CA THR A 153 -4.43 2.97 4.05
C THR A 153 -3.51 2.38 2.97
N GLY A 154 -2.25 2.80 2.93
CA GLY A 154 -1.23 2.18 2.07
C GLY A 154 -0.80 0.80 2.58
N TYR A 155 -0.87 0.55 3.90
CA TYR A 155 -0.53 -0.75 4.47
C TYR A 155 -1.61 -1.80 4.19
N LYS A 156 -1.42 -2.54 3.12
CA LYS A 156 -2.24 -3.69 2.75
C LYS A 156 -1.37 -4.94 2.69
N VAL A 157 -1.75 -5.96 3.43
CA VAL A 157 -1.11 -7.27 3.44
C VAL A 157 -2.14 -8.30 2.98
N PHE A 158 -1.76 -9.22 2.11
CA PHE A 158 -2.71 -10.18 1.58
C PHE A 158 -2.02 -11.44 1.05
N ARG A 159 -2.74 -12.55 1.05
CA ARG A 159 -2.31 -13.78 0.41
C ARG A 159 -2.25 -13.59 -1.10
N ARG A 160 -1.16 -14.03 -1.74
CA ARG A 160 -0.98 -13.89 -3.19
C ARG A 160 -2.10 -14.58 -3.98
N GLU A 161 -2.65 -15.66 -3.47
CA GLU A 161 -3.73 -16.42 -4.11
C GLU A 161 -5.01 -15.62 -4.37
N ILE A 162 -5.29 -14.56 -3.60
CA ILE A 162 -6.46 -13.70 -3.83
C ILE A 162 -6.41 -12.98 -5.18
N LEU A 163 -5.21 -12.81 -5.74
CA LEU A 163 -5.02 -12.20 -7.05
C LEU A 163 -5.43 -13.13 -8.22
N ASN A 164 -5.63 -14.41 -7.96
CA ASN A 164 -6.02 -15.36 -8.99
C ASN A 164 -7.38 -14.95 -9.63
N GLY A 165 -7.36 -14.73 -10.93
CA GLY A 165 -8.52 -14.24 -11.66
C GLY A 165 -8.95 -12.80 -11.31
N MET A 166 -8.11 -12.02 -10.62
CA MET A 166 -8.34 -10.61 -10.36
C MET A 166 -7.47 -9.76 -11.26
N THR A 167 -8.08 -8.95 -12.11
CA THR A 167 -7.35 -7.96 -12.91
C THR A 167 -7.49 -6.59 -12.24
N LEU A 168 -6.37 -5.93 -11.97
CA LEU A 168 -6.33 -4.56 -11.44
C LEU A 168 -5.95 -3.60 -12.58
N HIS A 169 -6.66 -2.49 -12.68
CA HIS A 169 -6.50 -1.50 -13.76
C HIS A 169 -5.97 -0.16 -13.27
N ALA A 170 -6.19 0.17 -12.00
CA ALA A 170 -5.80 1.44 -11.40
C ALA A 170 -4.31 1.73 -11.61
N ASN A 171 -4.01 2.95 -12.00
CA ASN A 171 -2.65 3.40 -12.23
C ASN A 171 -2.17 4.40 -11.15
N SER A 172 -3.07 5.11 -10.50
CA SER A 172 -2.76 6.18 -9.55
C SER A 172 -3.25 5.84 -8.13
N PHE A 173 -3.79 6.81 -7.43
CA PHE A 173 -4.41 6.69 -6.10
C PHE A 173 -5.82 6.07 -6.13
N ASP A 174 -6.32 5.72 -7.31
CA ASP A 174 -7.50 4.89 -7.52
C ASP A 174 -7.24 3.40 -7.23
N PHE A 175 -5.99 3.03 -6.92
CA PHE A 175 -5.60 1.66 -6.59
C PHE A 175 -6.26 1.16 -5.30
N GLU A 176 -6.19 1.93 -4.22
CA GLU A 176 -6.76 1.56 -2.93
C GLU A 176 -8.29 1.33 -3.02
N PRO A 177 -9.09 2.21 -3.64
CA PRO A 177 -10.52 1.98 -3.91
C PRO A 177 -10.79 0.77 -4.80
N GLU A 178 -10.07 0.59 -5.92
CA GLU A 178 -10.26 -0.56 -6.81
C GLU A 178 -9.98 -1.87 -6.10
N PHE A 179 -8.83 -1.97 -5.43
CA PHE A 179 -8.43 -3.17 -4.72
C PHE A 179 -9.46 -3.53 -3.65
N THR A 180 -9.87 -2.55 -2.83
CA THR A 180 -10.85 -2.74 -1.77
C THR A 180 -12.21 -3.19 -2.32
N ALA A 181 -12.68 -2.55 -3.39
CA ALA A 181 -13.94 -2.92 -4.04
C ALA A 181 -13.94 -4.40 -4.50
N LYS A 182 -12.85 -4.82 -5.15
CA LYS A 182 -12.72 -6.20 -5.68
C LYS A 182 -12.57 -7.24 -4.58
N ILE A 183 -11.85 -6.92 -3.51
CA ILE A 183 -11.72 -7.79 -2.33
C ILE A 183 -13.09 -8.00 -1.66
N LEU A 184 -13.83 -6.92 -1.43
CA LEU A 184 -15.15 -6.98 -0.80
C LEU A 184 -16.19 -7.72 -1.68
N LYS A 185 -16.18 -7.51 -3.01
CA LYS A 185 -17.06 -8.26 -3.94
C LYS A 185 -16.78 -9.75 -3.95
N ARG A 186 -15.54 -10.16 -3.75
CA ARG A 186 -15.15 -11.57 -3.70
C ARG A 186 -15.28 -12.20 -2.33
N HIS A 187 -15.80 -11.44 -1.34
CA HIS A 187 -16.06 -11.89 0.03
C HIS A 187 -14.83 -12.45 0.75
N PHE A 188 -13.62 -11.93 0.44
CA PHE A 188 -12.44 -12.25 1.22
C PHE A 188 -12.54 -11.66 2.63
N ARG A 189 -12.05 -12.39 3.62
CA ARG A 189 -12.03 -11.93 5.01
C ARG A 189 -10.95 -10.86 5.19
N ILE A 190 -11.39 -9.66 5.53
CA ILE A 190 -10.53 -8.52 5.82
C ILE A 190 -10.44 -8.35 7.33
N PHE A 191 -9.22 -8.22 7.84
CA PHE A 191 -8.96 -7.76 9.21
C PHE A 191 -8.32 -6.39 9.17
N GLU A 192 -8.59 -5.57 10.17
CA GLU A 192 -7.86 -4.33 10.40
C GLU A 192 -7.06 -4.42 11.69
N VAL A 193 -5.82 -3.98 11.65
CA VAL A 193 -4.95 -3.87 12.81
C VAL A 193 -4.45 -2.43 12.98
N PRO A 194 -4.27 -1.94 14.21
CA PRO A 194 -3.76 -0.59 14.42
C PRO A 194 -2.29 -0.48 14.00
N ILE A 195 -1.91 0.59 13.33
CA ILE A 195 -0.54 0.83 12.89
C ILE A 195 0.02 2.15 13.40
N THR A 196 1.34 2.26 13.39
CA THR A 196 2.06 3.50 13.63
C THR A 196 2.05 4.35 12.36
N PHE A 197 1.65 5.61 12.48
CA PHE A 197 1.56 6.53 11.35
C PHE A 197 2.22 7.88 11.69
N ASN A 198 3.24 8.25 10.90
CA ASN A 198 3.99 9.49 11.02
C ASN A 198 3.85 10.32 9.74
N PRO A 199 2.74 11.05 9.57
CA PRO A 199 2.47 11.78 8.34
C PRO A 199 3.48 12.88 8.08
N ARG A 200 3.81 13.07 6.79
CA ARG A 200 4.62 14.19 6.29
C ARG A 200 3.84 15.49 6.34
N ASP A 201 4.53 16.60 6.58
CA ASP A 201 3.98 17.94 6.45
C ASP A 201 3.86 18.37 4.97
N TYR A 202 3.07 19.39 4.68
CA TYR A 202 2.92 19.92 3.31
C TYR A 202 4.27 20.27 2.65
N ASN A 203 5.21 20.80 3.42
CA ASN A 203 6.54 21.17 2.92
C ASN A 203 7.41 19.96 2.55
N GLN A 204 6.98 18.74 2.89
CA GLN A 204 7.69 17.48 2.63
C GLN A 204 7.11 16.70 1.44
N GLY A 205 6.34 17.36 0.56
CA GLY A 205 5.95 16.79 -0.73
C GLY A 205 4.72 15.90 -0.72
N LYS A 206 3.70 16.18 0.10
CA LYS A 206 2.43 15.46 0.07
C LYS A 206 1.76 15.59 -1.31
N LYS A 207 1.49 14.46 -1.96
CA LYS A 207 1.12 14.37 -3.39
C LYS A 207 -0.40 14.28 -3.64
N ILE A 208 -1.23 14.01 -2.61
CA ILE A 208 -2.68 13.78 -2.75
C ILE A 208 -3.43 15.11 -2.95
N LYS A 209 -4.28 15.17 -3.96
CA LYS A 209 -5.07 16.35 -4.35
C LYS A 209 -6.57 16.08 -4.19
N LEU A 210 -7.38 17.15 -4.16
CA LEU A 210 -8.84 17.03 -3.98
C LEU A 210 -9.52 16.21 -5.09
N HIS A 211 -9.02 16.25 -6.34
CA HIS A 211 -9.60 15.46 -7.43
C HIS A 211 -9.43 13.95 -7.22
N ASP A 212 -8.38 13.51 -6.48
CA ASP A 212 -8.16 12.09 -6.20
C ASP A 212 -9.33 11.50 -5.39
N ALA A 213 -9.98 12.33 -4.54
CA ALA A 213 -11.17 11.91 -3.81
C ALA A 213 -12.38 11.65 -4.72
N PHE A 214 -12.57 12.46 -5.76
CA PHE A 214 -13.63 12.21 -6.75
C PHE A 214 -13.35 10.96 -7.56
N GLU A 215 -12.10 10.74 -7.95
CA GLU A 215 -11.68 9.53 -8.65
C GLU A 215 -11.89 8.28 -7.80
N ALA A 216 -11.57 8.35 -6.50
CA ALA A 216 -11.82 7.27 -5.55
C ALA A 216 -13.31 6.91 -5.44
N VAL A 217 -14.19 7.91 -5.29
CA VAL A 217 -15.65 7.70 -5.25
C VAL A 217 -16.15 7.07 -6.55
N TRP A 218 -15.72 7.60 -7.69
CA TRP A 218 -16.08 7.03 -9.00
C TRP A 218 -15.63 5.59 -9.14
N THR A 219 -14.39 5.28 -8.72
CA THR A 219 -13.83 3.94 -8.76
C THR A 219 -14.62 2.96 -7.90
N LEU A 220 -15.00 3.36 -6.68
CA LEU A 220 -15.87 2.55 -5.81
C LEU A 220 -17.23 2.27 -6.45
N ILE A 221 -17.87 3.28 -7.05
CA ILE A 221 -19.15 3.10 -7.73
C ILE A 221 -18.97 2.18 -8.94
N LYS A 222 -17.99 2.45 -9.79
CA LYS A 222 -17.70 1.66 -10.99
C LYS A 222 -17.55 0.18 -10.64
N TYR A 223 -16.66 -0.15 -9.72
CA TYR A 223 -16.36 -1.55 -9.38
C TYR A 223 -17.42 -2.21 -8.48
N ARG A 224 -18.41 -1.48 -8.02
CA ARG A 224 -19.63 -2.10 -7.43
C ARG A 224 -20.43 -2.85 -8.48
N PHE A 225 -20.46 -2.34 -9.73
CA PHE A 225 -21.32 -2.85 -10.82
C PHE A 225 -20.52 -3.57 -11.91
N VAL A 226 -19.24 -3.26 -12.09
CA VAL A 226 -18.35 -3.86 -13.10
C VAL A 226 -17.27 -4.72 -12.42
N GLU A 227 -16.75 -5.73 -13.11
CA GLU A 227 -15.58 -6.50 -12.66
C GLU A 227 -14.25 -5.82 -13.00
#